data_68a005d75430f3709089c18ac78671e7
#
_entry.id   68a005d75430f3709089c18ac78671e7
#
_cell.length_a   1.000
_cell.length_b   1.000
_cell.length_c   1.000
_cell.angle_alpha   90.00
_cell.angle_beta   90.00
_cell.angle_gamma   90.00
#
_symmetry.space_group_name_H-M   'P 1'
#
loop_
_entity.id
_entity.type
_entity.pdbx_description
1 polymer ?
#
loop_
_entity_poly.entity_id
_entity_poly.type
_entity_poly.pdbx_seq_one_letter_code
_entity_poly.pdbx_strand_id
1 'polypeptide(L)'
;MYCGWSWFYFIDEAQVPLIISQAVETCIDKYIVAAEVAEYLEVNVHFKVDEKNRNIILTEQGTAQIEKILQVEDLYNPNDPWIPYILSAIKATALFFRNVHYIVQNNQIIIVDEFTGRIMPDRRWNEGLHQAVEAKEGVPIRQNTETAASITYQNFFLLYPKLSGMTGTAKTSEVEFE
;
A
#
# COMPACT_ATOMS: atom_id res chain seq x y z
N MET A 1 -26.46 -20.69 8.38
CA MET A 1 -25.86 -19.80 7.36
C MET A 1 -25.53 -20.67 6.16
N TYR A 2 -26.26 -20.49 5.06
CA TYR A 2 -26.10 -21.35 3.86
C TYR A 2 -24.97 -20.78 3.03
N CYS A 3 -23.85 -21.48 2.94
CA CYS A 3 -22.71 -21.11 2.08
C CYS A 3 -22.81 -21.91 0.76
N GLY A 4 -23.71 -21.48 -0.13
CA GLY A 4 -24.01 -22.18 -1.38
C GLY A 4 -22.95 -22.11 -2.49
N TRP A 5 -21.78 -21.52 -2.25
CA TRP A 5 -20.74 -21.32 -3.27
C TRP A 5 -19.35 -21.83 -2.85
N SER A 6 -19.28 -22.58 -1.74
CA SER A 6 -18.03 -22.82 -1.03
C SER A 6 -17.11 -23.88 -1.65
N TRP A 7 -17.62 -24.84 -2.43
CA TRP A 7 -16.82 -25.96 -2.92
C TRP A 7 -15.90 -25.61 -4.09
N PHE A 8 -16.32 -24.72 -4.98
CA PHE A 8 -15.47 -24.28 -6.10
C PHE A 8 -14.24 -23.50 -5.61
N TYR A 9 -14.40 -22.71 -4.55
CA TYR A 9 -13.30 -21.96 -3.91
C TYR A 9 -12.31 -22.84 -3.16
N PHE A 10 -12.70 -24.06 -2.76
CA PHE A 10 -11.85 -24.92 -1.95
C PHE A 10 -10.67 -25.53 -2.71
N ILE A 11 -10.82 -25.82 -3.99
CA ILE A 11 -9.81 -26.51 -4.79
C ILE A 11 -8.98 -25.52 -5.62
N ASP A 12 -9.62 -24.58 -6.29
CA ASP A 12 -8.94 -23.68 -7.24
C ASP A 12 -8.47 -22.36 -6.63
N GLU A 13 -9.16 -21.80 -5.63
CA GLU A 13 -8.85 -20.51 -5.03
C GLU A 13 -8.41 -20.59 -3.55
N ALA A 14 -8.11 -21.76 -3.04
CA ALA A 14 -7.62 -21.97 -1.67
C ALA A 14 -6.27 -21.27 -1.38
N GLN A 15 -5.62 -20.73 -2.39
CA GLN A 15 -4.38 -19.95 -2.27
C GLN A 15 -4.62 -18.52 -1.82
N VAL A 16 -5.84 -17.99 -1.96
CA VAL A 16 -6.17 -16.63 -1.55
C VAL A 16 -6.74 -16.65 -0.12
N PRO A 17 -6.06 -16.07 0.87
CA PRO A 17 -6.56 -16.03 2.23
C PRO A 17 -7.75 -15.07 2.35
N LEU A 18 -8.63 -15.33 3.33
CA LEU A 18 -9.56 -14.34 3.83
C LEU A 18 -8.77 -13.27 4.59
N ILE A 19 -8.97 -12.01 4.23
CA ILE A 19 -8.25 -10.89 4.82
C ILE A 19 -9.28 -9.96 5.47
N ILE A 20 -9.00 -9.61 6.73
CA ILE A 20 -9.69 -8.53 7.43
C ILE A 20 -8.76 -7.34 7.43
N SER A 21 -9.19 -6.26 6.79
CA SER A 21 -8.43 -5.01 6.74
C SER A 21 -8.99 -4.03 7.77
N GLN A 22 -8.09 -3.37 8.48
CA GLN A 22 -8.41 -2.31 9.42
C GLN A 22 -7.86 -1.00 8.90
N ALA A 23 -8.63 0.08 8.98
CA ALA A 23 -8.12 1.42 8.72
C ALA A 23 -7.14 1.81 9.83
N VAL A 24 -5.94 2.22 9.44
CA VAL A 24 -4.94 2.75 10.37
C VAL A 24 -5.03 4.26 10.35
N GLU A 25 -5.00 4.86 11.53
CA GLU A 25 -4.89 6.32 11.64
C GLU A 25 -3.58 6.76 11.00
N THR A 26 -3.71 7.29 9.79
CA THR A 26 -2.59 7.89 9.08
C THR A 26 -2.49 9.35 9.46
N CYS A 27 -1.32 9.81 9.86
CA CYS A 27 -1.07 11.23 10.09
C CYS A 27 -1.02 11.95 8.74
N ILE A 28 -2.18 12.33 8.21
CA ILE A 28 -2.33 12.99 6.90
C ILE A 28 -1.49 14.26 6.84
N ASP A 29 -1.49 15.04 7.92
CA ASP A 29 -0.74 16.29 8.01
C ASP A 29 0.76 16.09 7.76
N LYS A 30 1.33 14.96 8.22
CA LYS A 30 2.75 14.66 7.99
C LYS A 30 3.07 14.43 6.52
N TYR A 31 2.16 13.83 5.74
CA TYR A 31 2.37 13.65 4.30
C TYR A 31 2.35 14.96 3.55
N ILE A 32 1.48 15.91 3.94
CA ILE A 32 1.40 17.22 3.32
C ILE A 32 2.69 18.00 3.59
N VAL A 33 3.11 18.07 4.85
CA VAL A 33 4.35 18.75 5.23
C VAL A 33 5.57 18.08 4.59
N ALA A 34 5.62 16.75 4.55
CA ALA A 34 6.71 16.03 3.91
C ALA A 34 6.77 16.28 2.40
N ALA A 35 5.63 16.44 1.72
CA ALA A 35 5.59 16.78 0.30
C ALA A 35 6.15 18.19 0.05
N GLU A 36 5.77 19.18 0.88
CA GLU A 36 6.32 20.54 0.83
C GLU A 36 7.84 20.54 1.08
N VAL A 37 8.31 19.81 2.09
CA VAL A 37 9.75 19.71 2.38
C VAL A 37 10.50 19.07 1.22
N ALA A 38 9.94 18.07 0.56
CA ALA A 38 10.58 17.40 -0.56
C ALA A 38 10.84 18.32 -1.77
N GLU A 39 10.05 19.39 -1.94
CA GLU A 39 10.25 20.39 -3.00
C GLU A 39 11.52 21.25 -2.78
N TYR A 40 11.95 21.41 -1.55
CA TYR A 40 13.17 22.19 -1.21
C TYR A 40 14.45 21.36 -1.25
N LEU A 41 14.35 20.05 -1.52
CA LEU A 41 15.50 19.15 -1.53
C LEU A 41 16.07 18.96 -2.94
N GLU A 42 17.38 19.07 -3.07
CA GLU A 42 18.10 18.91 -4.33
C GLU A 42 18.73 17.53 -4.46
N VAL A 43 18.61 16.95 -5.66
CA VAL A 43 19.23 15.66 -6.02
C VAL A 43 20.76 15.80 -5.99
N ASN A 44 21.42 14.77 -5.50
CA ASN A 44 22.89 14.68 -5.33
C ASN A 44 23.50 15.59 -4.26
N VAL A 45 22.76 16.50 -3.67
CA VAL A 45 23.18 17.33 -2.52
C VAL A 45 22.55 16.77 -1.26
N HIS A 46 21.23 16.75 -1.20
CA HIS A 46 20.47 16.34 -0.03
C HIS A 46 20.09 14.86 -0.03
N PHE A 47 19.96 14.26 -1.21
CA PHE A 47 19.69 12.84 -1.37
C PHE A 47 20.27 12.28 -2.65
N LYS A 48 20.53 10.96 -2.68
CA LYS A 48 20.96 10.21 -3.85
C LYS A 48 19.84 9.27 -4.29
N VAL A 49 19.64 9.18 -5.61
CA VAL A 49 18.66 8.28 -6.22
C VAL A 49 19.38 7.02 -6.70
N ASP A 50 18.96 5.87 -6.22
CA ASP A 50 19.34 4.58 -6.76
C ASP A 50 18.24 4.11 -7.73
N GLU A 51 18.43 4.38 -9.02
CA GLU A 51 17.45 4.05 -10.05
C GLU A 51 17.24 2.53 -10.20
N LYS A 52 18.27 1.71 -9.94
CA LYS A 52 18.19 0.26 -10.08
C LYS A 52 17.24 -0.37 -9.04
N ASN A 53 17.38 0.09 -7.80
CA ASN A 53 16.58 -0.43 -6.68
C ASN A 53 15.35 0.44 -6.41
N ARG A 54 15.14 1.52 -7.18
CA ARG A 54 14.10 2.53 -6.96
C ARG A 54 14.07 3.01 -5.50
N ASN A 55 15.26 3.26 -4.96
CA ASN A 55 15.41 3.67 -3.57
C ASN A 55 16.06 5.04 -3.46
N ILE A 56 15.86 5.70 -2.31
CA ILE A 56 16.42 7.01 -1.96
C ILE A 56 17.32 6.84 -0.77
N ILE A 57 18.50 7.45 -0.84
CA ILE A 57 19.46 7.50 0.25
C ILE A 57 19.65 8.97 0.64
N LEU A 58 19.26 9.34 1.85
CA LEU A 58 19.51 10.67 2.39
C LEU A 58 21.00 10.85 2.69
N THR A 59 21.51 12.06 2.44
CA THR A 59 22.84 12.47 2.86
C THR A 59 22.79 13.14 4.24
N GLU A 60 23.92 13.24 4.91
CA GLU A 60 24.00 13.98 6.19
C GLU A 60 23.54 15.44 6.04
N GLN A 61 23.87 16.08 4.92
CA GLN A 61 23.41 17.43 4.61
C GLN A 61 21.89 17.49 4.42
N GLY A 62 21.32 16.47 3.78
CA GLY A 62 19.87 16.34 3.59
C GLY A 62 19.15 16.19 4.93
N THR A 63 19.65 15.33 5.80
CA THR A 63 19.10 15.14 7.15
C THR A 63 19.11 16.44 7.94
N ALA A 64 20.26 17.12 8.01
CA ALA A 64 20.37 18.40 8.73
C ALA A 64 19.46 19.50 8.16
N GLN A 65 19.30 19.55 6.83
CA GLN A 65 18.40 20.52 6.20
C GLN A 65 16.93 20.24 6.53
N ILE A 66 16.52 18.98 6.51
CA ILE A 66 15.15 18.57 6.86
C ILE A 66 14.84 18.87 8.33
N GLU A 67 15.75 18.53 9.25
CA GLU A 67 15.62 18.84 10.69
C GLU A 67 15.46 20.34 10.93
N LYS A 68 16.22 21.15 10.20
CA LYS A 68 16.11 22.61 10.26
C LYS A 68 14.77 23.15 9.76
N ILE A 69 14.24 22.58 8.66
CA ILE A 69 12.95 23.00 8.09
C ILE A 69 11.80 22.60 9.02
N LEU A 70 11.83 21.37 9.51
CA LEU A 70 10.79 20.82 10.40
C LEU A 70 10.91 21.30 11.84
N GLN A 71 12.05 21.92 12.21
CA GLN A 71 12.37 22.32 13.59
C GLN A 71 12.30 21.13 14.59
N VAL A 72 12.74 19.96 14.14
CA VAL A 72 12.78 18.71 14.93
C VAL A 72 14.23 18.41 15.26
N GLU A 73 14.49 17.97 16.50
CA GLU A 73 15.86 17.64 16.95
C GLU A 73 16.39 16.32 16.37
N ASP A 74 15.48 15.36 16.08
CA ASP A 74 15.85 14.05 15.55
C ASP A 74 14.72 13.49 14.68
N LEU A 75 15.03 13.27 13.40
CA LEU A 75 14.12 12.65 12.42
C LEU A 75 13.82 11.17 12.70
N TYR A 76 14.70 10.51 13.43
CA TYR A 76 14.60 9.08 13.76
C TYR A 76 13.91 8.81 15.09
N ASN A 77 13.33 9.82 15.74
CA ASN A 77 12.64 9.68 17.01
C ASN A 77 11.51 8.62 16.89
N PRO A 78 11.57 7.51 17.66
CA PRO A 78 10.56 6.44 17.57
C PRO A 78 9.16 6.88 18.02
N ASN A 79 9.06 7.94 18.85
CA ASN A 79 7.77 8.44 19.31
C ASN A 79 7.09 9.34 18.27
N ASP A 80 7.88 9.96 17.39
CA ASP A 80 7.37 10.83 16.33
C ASP A 80 8.20 10.67 15.04
N PRO A 81 8.09 9.52 14.36
CA PRO A 81 8.91 9.22 13.20
C PRO A 81 8.51 10.09 11.99
N TRP A 82 9.48 10.81 11.43
CA TRP A 82 9.34 11.60 10.22
C TRP A 82 9.94 10.94 8.98
N ILE A 83 10.95 10.10 9.19
CA ILE A 83 11.70 9.45 8.10
C ILE A 83 10.84 8.72 7.09
N PRO A 84 9.86 7.88 7.46
CA PRO A 84 9.04 7.16 6.46
C PRO A 84 8.27 8.11 5.54
N TYR A 85 7.74 9.22 6.09
CA TYR A 85 6.98 10.21 5.35
C TYR A 85 7.87 10.99 4.38
N ILE A 86 9.04 11.41 4.83
CA ILE A 86 10.02 12.15 4.03
C ILE A 86 10.58 11.28 2.89
N LEU A 87 10.98 10.04 3.19
CA LEU A 87 11.47 9.13 2.16
C LEU A 87 10.40 8.83 1.11
N SER A 88 9.15 8.64 1.53
CA SER A 88 8.02 8.44 0.60
C SER A 88 7.76 9.69 -0.24
N ALA A 89 7.85 10.90 0.33
CA ALA A 89 7.67 12.16 -0.37
C ALA A 89 8.79 12.39 -1.40
N ILE A 90 10.05 12.15 -1.03
CA ILE A 90 11.19 12.26 -1.95
C ILE A 90 11.08 11.22 -3.09
N LYS A 91 10.68 9.97 -2.77
CA LYS A 91 10.41 8.94 -3.78
C LYS A 91 9.32 9.40 -4.76
N ALA A 92 8.21 9.93 -4.24
CA ALA A 92 7.11 10.42 -5.05
C ALA A 92 7.54 11.56 -5.99
N THR A 93 8.44 12.43 -5.54
CA THR A 93 8.92 13.57 -6.33
C THR A 93 9.97 13.17 -7.35
N ALA A 94 10.95 12.36 -6.96
CA ALA A 94 12.12 12.02 -7.77
C ALA A 94 11.87 10.87 -8.77
N LEU A 95 11.03 9.90 -8.42
CA LEU A 95 10.89 8.65 -9.20
C LEU A 95 9.51 8.47 -9.83
N PHE A 96 8.48 9.18 -9.37
CA PHE A 96 7.11 9.00 -9.85
C PHE A 96 6.59 10.24 -10.57
N PHE A 97 6.39 10.12 -11.88
CA PHE A 97 5.98 11.21 -12.75
C PHE A 97 4.54 11.04 -13.21
N ARG A 98 3.80 12.14 -13.20
CA ARG A 98 2.44 12.22 -13.72
C ARG A 98 2.42 11.88 -15.21
N ASN A 99 1.38 11.19 -15.67
CA ASN A 99 1.16 10.72 -17.04
C ASN A 99 2.19 9.66 -17.53
N VAL A 100 3.06 9.19 -16.66
CA VAL A 100 3.98 8.07 -16.91
C VAL A 100 3.64 6.91 -15.98
N HIS A 101 3.74 7.15 -14.67
CA HIS A 101 3.53 6.13 -13.65
C HIS A 101 2.10 6.16 -13.07
N TYR A 102 1.45 7.31 -13.17
CA TYR A 102 0.08 7.52 -12.69
C TYR A 102 -0.63 8.64 -13.44
N ILE A 103 -1.96 8.63 -13.36
CA ILE A 103 -2.83 9.72 -13.81
C ILE A 103 -3.68 10.21 -12.64
N VAL A 104 -4.10 11.46 -12.74
CA VAL A 104 -5.06 12.05 -11.79
C VAL A 104 -6.43 12.10 -12.46
N GLN A 105 -7.38 11.34 -11.94
CA GLN A 105 -8.75 11.32 -12.46
C GLN A 105 -9.75 11.31 -11.28
N ASN A 106 -10.77 12.15 -11.37
CA ASN A 106 -11.80 12.27 -10.33
C ASN A 106 -11.25 12.52 -8.91
N ASN A 107 -10.22 13.38 -8.79
CA ASN A 107 -9.51 13.62 -7.53
C ASN A 107 -8.91 12.36 -6.90
N GLN A 108 -8.45 11.44 -7.73
CA GLN A 108 -7.82 10.20 -7.30
C GLN A 108 -6.59 9.92 -8.14
N ILE A 109 -5.58 9.32 -7.50
CA ILE A 109 -4.40 8.80 -8.18
C ILE A 109 -4.73 7.39 -8.69
N ILE A 110 -4.54 7.18 -9.98
CA ILE A 110 -4.70 5.86 -10.61
C ILE A 110 -3.35 5.46 -11.21
N ILE A 111 -2.88 4.29 -10.82
CA ILE A 111 -1.61 3.74 -11.29
C ILE A 111 -1.71 3.35 -12.77
N VAL A 112 -0.66 3.66 -13.52
CA VAL A 112 -0.48 3.20 -14.90
C VAL A 112 0.66 2.18 -14.91
N ASP A 113 0.40 1.04 -15.54
CA ASP A 113 1.45 0.03 -15.76
C ASP A 113 2.42 0.54 -16.83
N GLU A 114 3.67 0.66 -16.48
CA GLU A 114 4.73 1.19 -17.36
C GLU A 114 4.92 0.35 -18.63
N PHE A 115 4.66 -0.96 -18.57
CA PHE A 115 4.88 -1.86 -19.71
C PHE A 115 3.69 -1.94 -20.65
N THR A 116 2.49 -1.92 -20.11
CA THR A 116 1.25 -2.12 -20.92
C THR A 116 0.48 -0.83 -21.15
N GLY A 117 0.79 0.23 -20.41
CA GLY A 117 0.02 1.48 -20.43
C GLY A 117 -1.40 1.34 -19.86
N ARG A 118 -1.72 0.22 -19.22
CA ARG A 118 -3.05 -0.01 -18.64
C ARG A 118 -3.22 0.74 -17.33
N ILE A 119 -4.37 1.34 -17.16
CA ILE A 119 -4.79 1.93 -15.90
C ILE A 119 -5.22 0.83 -14.92
N MET A 120 -4.79 0.95 -13.66
CA MET A 120 -5.07 -0.01 -12.58
C MET A 120 -5.77 0.70 -11.42
N PRO A 121 -7.09 0.90 -11.48
CA PRO A 121 -7.82 1.68 -10.48
C PRO A 121 -7.84 1.02 -9.09
N ASP A 122 -7.75 -0.31 -9.05
CA ASP A 122 -7.83 -1.08 -7.80
C ASP A 122 -6.46 -1.31 -7.13
N ARG A 123 -5.37 -0.86 -7.78
CA ARG A 123 -4.01 -0.97 -7.22
C ARG A 123 -3.60 0.31 -6.51
N ARG A 124 -2.83 0.12 -5.44
CA ARG A 124 -2.18 1.19 -4.68
C ARG A 124 -0.73 0.82 -4.40
N TRP A 125 0.14 1.81 -4.35
CA TRP A 125 1.51 1.60 -3.86
C TRP A 125 1.48 1.42 -2.34
N ASN A 126 2.39 0.58 -1.87
CA ASN A 126 2.59 0.29 -0.45
C ASN A 126 3.49 1.33 0.23
N GLU A 127 3.73 1.15 1.53
CA GLU A 127 4.71 1.91 2.32
C GLU A 127 4.47 3.43 2.37
N GLY A 128 3.23 3.87 2.27
CA GLY A 128 2.89 5.30 2.31
C GLY A 128 3.19 6.07 1.01
N LEU A 129 3.74 5.40 -0.01
CA LEU A 129 4.09 6.04 -1.28
C LEU A 129 2.85 6.59 -2.00
N HIS A 130 1.72 5.85 -1.95
CA HIS A 130 0.49 6.30 -2.59
C HIS A 130 -0.02 7.61 -1.97
N GLN A 131 0.00 7.69 -0.63
CA GLN A 131 -0.35 8.90 0.13
C GLN A 131 0.61 10.06 -0.16
N ALA A 132 1.89 9.77 -0.32
CA ALA A 132 2.88 10.78 -0.68
C ALA A 132 2.64 11.36 -2.09
N VAL A 133 2.22 10.52 -3.04
CA VAL A 133 1.82 10.98 -4.39
C VAL A 133 0.50 11.75 -4.34
N GLU A 134 -0.46 11.32 -3.52
CA GLU A 134 -1.72 12.05 -3.28
C GLU A 134 -1.41 13.45 -2.69
N ALA A 135 -0.50 13.55 -1.72
CA ALA A 135 -0.05 14.82 -1.14
C ALA A 135 0.62 15.72 -2.18
N LYS A 136 1.56 15.17 -2.97
CA LYS A 136 2.26 15.87 -4.05
C LYS A 136 1.30 16.52 -5.07
N GLU A 137 0.23 15.82 -5.43
CA GLU A 137 -0.75 16.29 -6.41
C GLU A 137 -1.89 17.12 -5.78
N GLY A 138 -1.88 17.31 -4.46
CA GLY A 138 -2.91 18.05 -3.73
C GLY A 138 -4.30 17.41 -3.78
N VAL A 139 -4.38 16.09 -3.97
CA VAL A 139 -5.64 15.34 -3.93
C VAL A 139 -5.92 14.84 -2.52
N PRO A 140 -7.20 14.56 -2.17
CA PRO A 140 -7.53 14.03 -0.84
C PRO A 140 -6.78 12.73 -0.53
N ILE A 141 -6.02 12.74 0.56
CA ILE A 141 -5.23 11.60 1.00
C ILE A 141 -6.18 10.56 1.62
N ARG A 142 -6.12 9.33 1.14
CA ARG A 142 -6.91 8.22 1.66
C ARG A 142 -6.14 7.50 2.75
N GLN A 143 -6.87 7.10 3.79
CA GLN A 143 -6.29 6.30 4.86
C GLN A 143 -5.74 4.98 4.33
N ASN A 144 -4.65 4.56 4.91
CA ASN A 144 -4.06 3.25 4.62
C ASN A 144 -4.88 2.16 5.33
N THR A 145 -4.99 1.01 4.69
CA THR A 145 -5.59 -0.16 5.31
C THR A 145 -4.50 -1.19 5.55
N GLU A 146 -4.38 -1.65 6.79
CA GLU A 146 -3.49 -2.76 7.12
C GLU A 146 -4.28 -4.04 7.31
N THR A 147 -3.65 -5.16 7.00
CA THR A 147 -4.23 -6.48 7.26
C THR A 147 -4.20 -6.76 8.75
N ALA A 148 -5.35 -6.64 9.40
CA ALA A 148 -5.48 -6.94 10.83
C ALA A 148 -5.41 -8.45 11.10
N ALA A 149 -5.97 -9.27 10.20
CA ALA A 149 -5.93 -10.72 10.29
C ALA A 149 -6.05 -11.34 8.90
N SER A 150 -5.40 -12.49 8.72
CA SER A 150 -5.57 -13.31 7.53
C SER A 150 -5.71 -14.78 7.95
N ILE A 151 -6.59 -15.50 7.28
CA ILE A 151 -6.80 -16.92 7.52
C ILE A 151 -7.08 -17.62 6.19
N THR A 152 -6.52 -18.79 5.98
CA THR A 152 -6.86 -19.61 4.82
C THR A 152 -8.28 -20.14 4.92
N TYR A 153 -8.95 -20.36 3.78
CA TYR A 153 -10.31 -20.93 3.77
C TYR A 153 -10.37 -22.27 4.50
N GLN A 154 -9.36 -23.13 4.32
CA GLN A 154 -9.29 -24.42 5.01
C GLN A 154 -9.33 -24.24 6.54
N ASN A 155 -8.46 -23.38 7.08
CA ASN A 155 -8.41 -23.13 8.52
C ASN A 155 -9.67 -22.43 9.02
N PHE A 156 -10.24 -21.51 8.23
CA PHE A 156 -11.48 -20.85 8.59
C PHE A 156 -12.64 -21.82 8.78
N PHE A 157 -12.79 -22.77 7.87
CA PHE A 157 -13.85 -23.77 7.96
C PHE A 157 -13.64 -24.79 9.06
N LEU A 158 -12.39 -25.08 9.44
CA LEU A 158 -12.08 -25.94 10.60
C LEU A 158 -12.51 -25.35 11.95
N LEU A 159 -12.80 -24.03 12.02
CA LEU A 159 -13.32 -23.40 13.23
C LEU A 159 -14.77 -23.79 13.54
N TYR A 160 -15.51 -24.35 12.57
CA TYR A 160 -16.90 -24.72 12.74
C TYR A 160 -16.99 -26.20 13.15
N PRO A 161 -17.63 -26.52 14.30
CA PRO A 161 -17.78 -27.90 14.77
C PRO A 161 -18.71 -28.75 13.88
N LYS A 162 -19.57 -28.08 13.11
CA LYS A 162 -20.44 -28.71 12.12
C LYS A 162 -20.46 -27.85 10.87
N LEU A 163 -20.07 -28.44 9.77
CA LEU A 163 -20.07 -27.84 8.45
C LEU A 163 -21.00 -28.63 7.52
N SER A 164 -21.82 -27.93 6.76
CA SER A 164 -22.65 -28.53 5.72
C SER A 164 -22.58 -27.65 4.47
N GLY A 165 -22.54 -28.28 3.32
CA GLY A 165 -22.50 -27.60 2.03
C GLY A 165 -23.56 -28.18 1.08
N MET A 166 -23.87 -27.43 0.05
CA MET A 166 -24.74 -27.87 -1.05
C MET A 166 -24.02 -27.61 -2.38
N THR A 167 -24.05 -28.63 -3.23
CA THR A 167 -23.54 -28.52 -4.61
C THR A 167 -24.42 -29.33 -5.54
N GLY A 168 -24.62 -28.85 -6.76
CA GLY A 168 -25.34 -29.56 -7.79
C GLY A 168 -24.55 -30.73 -8.42
N THR A 169 -23.23 -30.80 -8.16
CA THR A 169 -22.30 -31.76 -8.80
C THR A 169 -21.65 -32.72 -7.81
N ALA A 170 -22.11 -32.79 -6.53
CA ALA A 170 -21.53 -33.65 -5.51
C ALA A 170 -21.57 -35.15 -5.85
N LYS A 171 -22.57 -35.58 -6.63
CA LYS A 171 -22.78 -37.00 -6.93
C LYS A 171 -21.62 -37.67 -7.69
N THR A 172 -20.85 -36.90 -8.45
CA THR A 172 -19.69 -37.41 -9.18
C THR A 172 -18.47 -37.68 -8.27
N SER A 173 -18.43 -37.06 -7.09
CA SER A 173 -17.34 -37.20 -6.11
C SER A 173 -17.84 -37.82 -4.79
N GLU A 174 -18.96 -38.54 -4.82
CA GLU A 174 -19.59 -39.13 -3.62
C GLU A 174 -18.61 -40.01 -2.83
N VAL A 175 -17.79 -40.80 -3.54
CA VAL A 175 -16.79 -41.69 -2.95
C VAL A 175 -15.65 -40.94 -2.23
N GLU A 176 -15.40 -39.69 -2.59
CA GLU A 176 -14.37 -38.85 -1.96
C GLU A 176 -14.88 -38.16 -0.68
N PHE A 177 -16.21 -38.16 -0.47
CA PHE A 177 -16.86 -37.55 0.68
C PHE A 177 -17.20 -38.54 1.80
N GLU A 178 -17.13 -39.82 1.58
CA GLU A 178 -17.28 -40.87 2.58
C GLU A 178 -15.94 -41.16 3.31
#